data_2f232ed0cc0514affd5f8b67269f83d9
#
_entry.id   2f232ed0cc0514affd5f8b67269f83d9
#
_cell.length_a   1.000
_cell.length_b   1.000
_cell.length_c   1.000
_cell.angle_alpha   90.00
_cell.angle_beta   90.00
_cell.angle_gamma   90.00
#
_symmetry.space_group_name_H-M   'P 1'
#
loop_
_entity.id
_entity.type
_entity.pdbx_description
1 polymer ?
#
loop_
_entity_poly.entity_id
_entity_poly.type
_entity_poly.pdbx_seq_one_letter_code
_entity_poly.pdbx_strand_id
1 'polypeptide(L)'
;MNAPLPTSGPREIAPELARSWLLVAATKPETFDEAARSHADAVVLDVEDAVDASHKDSARDDVVRWLHGSAADGRPNRAWVRINDATSEHWSPDLDGLRDAPGLQGVMLAKTEFGGQVMDTFNRLGARVPVVALVESAVGIENATEIARAKGAFRLAFGSGDFRRDTGMSADREAMAYPRARLVISSRAGGLPGPIDGPTVGSSHPILREQSAITVSMGMTGKLCLQADQTPVVNEVISPTRTDVEWAYEFLEDFDARGRIVRDGSDLPRLGRARKIMQLAEAFGVLPVTH
;
A
#
# COMPACT_ATOMS: atom_id res chain seq x y z
N MET A 1 10.54 24.09 -31.23
CA MET A 1 11.34 22.96 -30.69
C MET A 1 11.09 22.90 -29.21
N ASN A 2 10.16 22.01 -28.78
CA ASN A 2 9.89 21.82 -27.36
C ASN A 2 11.01 20.97 -26.76
N ALA A 3 11.74 21.51 -25.79
CA ALA A 3 12.71 20.75 -25.03
C ALA A 3 11.97 19.61 -24.29
N PRO A 4 12.53 18.39 -24.28
CA PRO A 4 11.96 17.31 -23.49
C PRO A 4 12.00 17.71 -22.01
N LEU A 5 10.87 17.53 -21.31
CA LEU A 5 10.80 17.68 -19.86
C LEU A 5 11.87 16.79 -19.21
N PRO A 6 12.56 17.25 -18.18
CA PRO A 6 13.56 16.44 -17.50
C PRO A 6 12.86 15.18 -16.98
N THR A 7 13.33 14.02 -17.43
CA THR A 7 12.99 12.71 -16.84
C THR A 7 13.63 12.67 -15.46
N SER A 8 12.91 13.16 -14.45
CA SER A 8 13.26 12.88 -13.07
C SER A 8 13.18 11.35 -12.90
N GLY A 9 14.25 10.73 -12.44
CA GLY A 9 14.24 9.31 -12.07
C GLY A 9 13.08 8.98 -11.12
N PRO A 10 12.77 7.70 -10.87
CA PRO A 10 11.64 7.32 -10.07
C PRO A 10 11.68 8.07 -8.74
N ARG A 11 10.63 8.87 -8.49
CA ARG A 11 10.51 9.67 -7.26
C ARG A 11 10.22 8.70 -6.12
N GLU A 12 11.02 8.72 -5.07
CA GLU A 12 10.74 7.91 -3.87
C GLU A 12 9.45 8.43 -3.24
N ILE A 13 8.41 7.59 -3.23
CA ILE A 13 7.11 7.90 -2.63
C ILE A 13 7.14 7.44 -1.17
N ALA A 14 6.75 8.33 -0.27
CA ALA A 14 6.63 7.98 1.15
C ALA A 14 5.63 6.81 1.33
N PRO A 15 5.95 5.78 2.13
CA PRO A 15 5.13 4.57 2.26
C PRO A 15 3.67 4.84 2.68
N GLU A 16 3.41 5.93 3.41
CA GLU A 16 2.07 6.38 3.78
C GLU A 16 1.22 6.78 2.58
N LEU A 17 1.86 7.18 1.49
CA LEU A 17 1.25 7.63 0.24
C LEU A 17 1.37 6.61 -0.88
N ALA A 18 2.09 5.50 -0.67
CA ALA A 18 2.31 4.47 -1.69
C ALA A 18 0.99 3.92 -2.24
N ARG A 19 0.84 4.02 -3.57
CA ARG A 19 -0.36 3.63 -4.33
C ARG A 19 -0.30 2.18 -4.78
N SER A 20 0.80 1.77 -5.40
CA SER A 20 1.02 0.40 -5.88
C SER A 20 1.97 -0.36 -4.97
N TRP A 21 1.53 -1.56 -4.56
CA TRP A 21 2.26 -2.49 -3.70
C TRP A 21 2.48 -3.78 -4.47
N LEU A 22 3.66 -3.93 -5.07
CA LEU A 22 3.98 -5.06 -5.94
C LEU A 22 4.42 -6.27 -5.13
N LEU A 23 3.63 -7.34 -5.15
CA LEU A 23 3.99 -8.64 -4.56
C LEU A 23 4.94 -9.39 -5.51
N VAL A 24 6.06 -9.88 -4.97
CA VAL A 24 7.10 -10.61 -5.70
C VAL A 24 7.41 -11.91 -4.96
N ALA A 25 7.15 -13.05 -5.59
CA ALA A 25 7.39 -14.35 -4.98
C ALA A 25 8.88 -14.53 -4.60
N ALA A 26 9.17 -14.84 -3.35
CA ALA A 26 10.55 -15.02 -2.87
C ALA A 26 11.22 -16.27 -3.42
N THR A 27 10.49 -17.15 -4.10
CA THR A 27 11.04 -18.30 -4.85
C THR A 27 11.77 -17.92 -6.14
N LYS A 28 11.76 -16.62 -6.50
CA LYS A 28 12.37 -16.09 -7.74
C LYS A 28 13.30 -14.93 -7.43
N PRO A 29 14.39 -15.13 -6.67
CA PRO A 29 15.26 -14.04 -6.23
C PRO A 29 15.91 -13.27 -7.38
N GLU A 30 16.02 -13.86 -8.57
CA GLU A 30 16.48 -13.20 -9.80
C GLU A 30 15.57 -12.05 -10.27
N THR A 31 14.31 -12.00 -9.80
CA THR A 31 13.34 -10.94 -10.16
C THR A 31 13.34 -9.75 -9.18
N PHE A 32 14.03 -9.83 -8.05
CA PHE A 32 13.98 -8.79 -7.02
C PHE A 32 14.53 -7.45 -7.51
N ASP A 33 15.65 -7.48 -8.24
CA ASP A 33 16.27 -6.27 -8.80
C ASP A 33 15.40 -5.62 -9.87
N GLU A 34 14.70 -6.40 -10.69
CA GLU A 34 13.76 -5.90 -11.68
C GLU A 34 12.56 -5.24 -10.98
N ALA A 35 12.01 -5.90 -9.97
CA ALA A 35 10.91 -5.35 -9.18
C ALA A 35 11.29 -4.02 -8.49
N ALA A 36 12.50 -3.96 -7.92
CA ALA A 36 13.00 -2.74 -7.28
C ALA A 36 13.20 -1.56 -8.25
N ARG A 37 13.40 -1.85 -9.54
CA ARG A 37 13.50 -0.84 -10.61
C ARG A 37 12.17 -0.55 -11.31
N SER A 38 11.10 -1.24 -10.95
CA SER A 38 9.77 -1.05 -11.54
C SER A 38 9.15 0.30 -11.16
N HIS A 39 7.94 0.56 -11.66
CA HIS A 39 7.15 1.74 -11.29
C HIS A 39 6.33 1.54 -10.00
N ALA A 40 6.58 0.47 -9.26
CA ALA A 40 5.92 0.24 -7.97
C ALA A 40 6.34 1.31 -6.95
N ASP A 41 5.37 1.87 -6.24
CA ASP A 41 5.67 2.77 -5.12
C ASP A 41 6.23 1.99 -3.92
N ALA A 42 5.83 0.71 -3.76
CA ALA A 42 6.37 -0.22 -2.78
C ALA A 42 6.52 -1.63 -3.38
N VAL A 43 7.66 -2.27 -3.11
CA VAL A 43 7.91 -3.67 -3.44
C VAL A 43 7.75 -4.50 -2.18
N VAL A 44 7.04 -5.64 -2.29
CA VAL A 44 6.78 -6.57 -1.19
C VAL A 44 7.30 -7.95 -1.59
N LEU A 45 8.42 -8.37 -1.02
CA LEU A 45 8.94 -9.71 -1.21
C LEU A 45 8.09 -10.70 -0.39
N ASP A 46 7.58 -11.72 -1.03
CA ASP A 46 6.56 -12.59 -0.47
C ASP A 46 7.13 -13.94 -0.07
N VAL A 47 7.24 -14.19 1.25
CA VAL A 47 7.65 -15.49 1.82
C VAL A 47 6.44 -16.30 2.35
N GLU A 48 5.21 -15.83 2.08
CA GLU A 48 3.98 -16.46 2.55
C GLU A 48 3.36 -17.33 1.45
N ASP A 49 2.16 -17.06 0.95
CA ASP A 49 1.38 -17.95 0.07
C ASP A 49 2.06 -18.24 -1.29
N ALA A 50 2.94 -17.37 -1.78
CA ALA A 50 3.69 -17.61 -3.02
C ALA A 50 4.86 -18.60 -2.86
N VAL A 51 5.06 -19.17 -1.65
CA VAL A 51 6.17 -20.06 -1.33
C VAL A 51 5.64 -21.35 -0.72
N ASP A 52 5.93 -22.48 -1.35
CA ASP A 52 5.65 -23.81 -0.78
C ASP A 52 6.37 -24.02 0.56
N ALA A 53 5.77 -24.80 1.47
CA ALA A 53 6.30 -25.04 2.81
C ALA A 53 7.74 -25.57 2.80
N SER A 54 8.09 -26.43 1.84
CA SER A 54 9.43 -26.99 1.68
C SER A 54 10.51 -25.97 1.25
N HIS A 55 10.11 -24.78 0.78
CA HIS A 55 10.99 -23.73 0.29
C HIS A 55 11.01 -22.48 1.18
N LYS A 56 10.25 -22.45 2.28
CA LYS A 56 10.14 -21.28 3.17
C LYS A 56 11.50 -20.79 3.67
N ASP A 57 12.36 -21.71 4.12
CA ASP A 57 13.67 -21.35 4.67
C ASP A 57 14.59 -20.76 3.59
N SER A 58 14.68 -21.42 2.43
CA SER A 58 15.51 -20.90 1.33
C SER A 58 15.02 -19.57 0.79
N ALA A 59 13.71 -19.39 0.66
CA ALA A 59 13.10 -18.13 0.21
C ALA A 59 13.36 -16.98 1.21
N ARG A 60 13.27 -17.26 2.51
CA ARG A 60 13.63 -16.30 3.57
C ARG A 60 15.11 -15.91 3.48
N ASP A 61 16.00 -16.90 3.34
CA ASP A 61 17.45 -16.66 3.23
C ASP A 61 17.78 -15.79 2.01
N ASP A 62 17.12 -16.00 0.87
CA ASP A 62 17.31 -15.22 -0.32
C ASP A 62 16.84 -13.76 -0.12
N VAL A 63 15.68 -13.56 0.52
CA VAL A 63 15.17 -12.23 0.89
C VAL A 63 16.14 -11.51 1.83
N VAL A 64 16.57 -12.17 2.91
CA VAL A 64 17.51 -11.59 3.89
C VAL A 64 18.83 -11.22 3.20
N ARG A 65 19.39 -12.11 2.38
CA ARG A 65 20.62 -11.85 1.62
C ARG A 65 20.47 -10.64 0.70
N TRP A 66 19.36 -10.54 -0.02
CA TRP A 66 19.10 -9.41 -0.91
C TRP A 66 18.94 -8.09 -0.14
N LEU A 67 18.26 -8.08 1.00
CA LEU A 67 18.09 -6.89 1.86
C LEU A 67 19.41 -6.42 2.53
N HIS A 68 20.44 -7.28 2.61
CA HIS A 68 21.80 -6.92 3.03
C HIS A 68 22.67 -6.42 1.87
N GLY A 69 22.20 -6.58 0.64
CA GLY A 69 22.92 -6.18 -0.56
C GLY A 69 22.67 -4.75 -0.99
N SER A 70 23.25 -4.41 -2.12
CA SER A 70 23.08 -3.11 -2.78
C SER A 70 22.82 -3.32 -4.27
N ALA A 71 22.03 -2.42 -4.86
CA ALA A 71 21.82 -2.35 -6.30
C ALA A 71 23.14 -2.01 -7.04
N ALA A 72 23.17 -2.21 -8.36
CA ALA A 72 24.36 -1.97 -9.18
C ALA A 72 24.87 -0.49 -9.13
N ASP A 73 24.03 0.45 -8.72
CA ASP A 73 24.37 1.86 -8.52
C ASP A 73 24.87 2.18 -7.10
N GLY A 74 25.05 1.16 -6.26
CA GLY A 74 25.54 1.27 -4.87
C GLY A 74 24.49 1.69 -3.84
N ARG A 75 23.23 1.90 -4.24
CA ARG A 75 22.14 2.16 -3.29
C ARG A 75 21.76 0.86 -2.55
N PRO A 76 21.48 0.91 -1.24
CA PRO A 76 21.04 -0.28 -0.52
C PRO A 76 19.70 -0.79 -1.10
N ASN A 77 19.60 -2.11 -1.22
CA ASN A 77 18.35 -2.76 -1.58
C ASN A 77 17.31 -2.52 -0.50
N ARG A 78 16.09 -2.15 -0.88
CA ARG A 78 15.01 -1.83 0.07
C ARG A 78 13.69 -2.44 -0.38
N ALA A 79 13.02 -3.14 0.52
CA ALA A 79 11.68 -3.69 0.28
C ALA A 79 10.90 -3.89 1.57
N TRP A 80 9.60 -4.05 1.43
CA TRP A 80 8.73 -4.67 2.40
C TRP A 80 8.79 -6.18 2.25
N VAL A 81 8.42 -6.93 3.30
CA VAL A 81 8.34 -8.39 3.24
C VAL A 81 6.99 -8.85 3.73
N ARG A 82 6.25 -9.64 2.91
CA ARG A 82 5.07 -10.33 3.40
C ARG A 82 5.53 -11.59 4.11
N ILE A 83 5.27 -11.62 5.42
CA ILE A 83 5.65 -12.71 6.33
C ILE A 83 4.45 -13.61 6.60
N ASN A 84 4.74 -14.83 7.04
CA ASN A 84 3.74 -15.81 7.42
C ASN A 84 2.90 -15.30 8.61
N ASP A 85 1.69 -15.82 8.75
CA ASP A 85 0.78 -15.46 9.83
C ASP A 85 1.33 -15.81 11.22
N ALA A 86 0.87 -15.08 12.24
CA ALA A 86 1.41 -15.17 13.60
C ALA A 86 1.12 -16.51 14.31
N THR A 87 0.28 -17.37 13.72
CA THR A 87 0.00 -18.73 14.25
C THR A 87 0.80 -19.80 13.54
N SER A 88 1.50 -19.45 12.46
CA SER A 88 2.35 -20.34 11.68
C SER A 88 3.68 -20.61 12.38
N GLU A 89 4.21 -21.83 12.24
CA GLU A 89 5.56 -22.19 12.65
C GLU A 89 6.67 -21.36 11.95
N HIS A 90 6.35 -20.77 10.79
CA HIS A 90 7.27 -19.95 10.00
C HIS A 90 7.36 -18.49 10.48
N TRP A 91 6.39 -17.98 11.24
CA TRP A 91 6.36 -16.58 11.69
C TRP A 91 7.59 -16.20 12.53
N SER A 92 7.94 -17.02 13.52
CA SER A 92 9.09 -16.75 14.37
C SER A 92 10.42 -16.74 13.59
N PRO A 93 10.73 -17.75 12.74
CA PRO A 93 11.89 -17.73 11.88
C PRO A 93 11.93 -16.52 10.92
N ASP A 94 10.79 -16.09 10.36
CA ASP A 94 10.73 -14.92 9.50
C ASP A 94 11.20 -13.66 10.24
N LEU A 95 10.69 -13.45 11.45
CA LEU A 95 11.07 -12.28 12.27
C LEU A 95 12.54 -12.32 12.69
N ASP A 96 13.05 -13.49 13.08
CA ASP A 96 14.43 -13.65 13.51
C ASP A 96 15.41 -13.38 12.36
N GLY A 97 15.09 -13.81 11.13
CA GLY A 97 15.89 -13.54 9.94
C GLY A 97 15.85 -12.07 9.49
N LEU A 98 14.69 -11.42 9.61
CA LEU A 98 14.48 -10.05 9.10
C LEU A 98 14.89 -8.96 10.09
N ARG A 99 15.00 -9.25 11.38
CA ARG A 99 15.17 -8.28 12.46
C ARG A 99 16.27 -7.25 12.23
N ASP A 100 17.41 -7.69 11.71
CA ASP A 100 18.59 -6.85 11.53
C ASP A 100 18.90 -6.55 10.06
N ALA A 101 17.99 -6.87 9.13
CA ALA A 101 18.16 -6.61 7.72
C ALA A 101 18.07 -5.09 7.44
N PRO A 102 19.16 -4.46 6.95
CA PRO A 102 19.25 -3.00 6.81
C PRO A 102 18.30 -2.43 5.74
N GLY A 103 17.93 -3.25 4.76
CA GLY A 103 17.03 -2.89 3.68
C GLY A 103 15.55 -3.10 3.98
N LEU A 104 15.20 -3.64 5.16
CA LEU A 104 13.80 -3.88 5.53
C LEU A 104 13.08 -2.56 5.80
N GLN A 105 12.11 -2.23 4.96
CA GLN A 105 11.28 -1.03 5.11
C GLN A 105 10.09 -1.25 6.06
N GLY A 106 9.59 -2.46 6.13
CA GLY A 106 8.46 -2.88 6.96
C GLY A 106 8.06 -4.31 6.64
N VAL A 107 7.11 -4.85 7.39
CA VAL A 107 6.54 -6.17 7.12
C VAL A 107 5.05 -6.07 6.82
N MET A 108 4.54 -6.98 6.00
CA MET A 108 3.11 -7.23 5.80
C MET A 108 2.79 -8.55 6.49
N LEU A 109 2.06 -8.48 7.61
CA LEU A 109 1.67 -9.67 8.36
C LEU A 109 0.43 -10.30 7.73
N ALA A 110 0.59 -11.50 7.17
CA ALA A 110 -0.51 -12.25 6.59
C ALA A 110 -1.55 -12.68 7.64
N LYS A 111 -2.78 -12.88 7.21
CA LYS A 111 -3.89 -13.45 8.00
C LYS A 111 -4.06 -12.80 9.38
N THR A 112 -3.94 -11.47 9.41
CA THR A 112 -4.06 -10.70 10.66
C THR A 112 -5.51 -10.65 11.12
N GLU A 113 -5.78 -11.16 12.32
CA GLU A 113 -7.12 -11.20 12.92
C GLU A 113 -7.25 -10.40 14.22
N PHE A 114 -6.13 -10.12 14.91
CA PHE A 114 -6.12 -9.45 16.21
C PHE A 114 -4.99 -8.43 16.31
N GLY A 115 -5.22 -7.33 17.02
CA GLY A 115 -4.22 -6.29 17.26
C GLY A 115 -2.99 -6.78 18.01
N GLY A 116 -3.14 -7.81 18.87
CA GLY A 116 -2.03 -8.47 19.56
C GLY A 116 -0.98 -9.04 18.61
N GLN A 117 -1.40 -9.64 17.48
CA GLN A 117 -0.49 -10.20 16.48
C GLN A 117 0.41 -9.10 15.85
N VAL A 118 -0.18 -7.92 15.58
CA VAL A 118 0.56 -6.75 15.07
C VAL A 118 1.56 -6.26 16.11
N MET A 119 1.13 -6.11 17.35
CA MET A 119 1.96 -5.63 18.45
C MET A 119 3.15 -6.57 18.73
N ASP A 120 2.90 -7.87 18.74
CA ASP A 120 3.95 -8.88 18.98
C ASP A 120 4.95 -8.91 17.81
N THR A 121 4.48 -8.85 16.56
CA THR A 121 5.32 -8.72 15.37
C THR A 121 6.21 -7.47 15.47
N PHE A 122 5.61 -6.31 15.77
CA PHE A 122 6.34 -5.04 15.92
C PHE A 122 7.40 -5.12 17.03
N ASN A 123 7.05 -5.66 18.20
CA ASN A 123 7.98 -5.78 19.33
C ASN A 123 9.14 -6.72 19.03
N ARG A 124 8.89 -7.85 18.38
CA ARG A 124 9.93 -8.82 18.00
C ARG A 124 10.90 -8.26 16.94
N LEU A 125 10.42 -7.35 16.07
CA LEU A 125 11.28 -6.62 15.14
C LEU A 125 11.99 -5.40 15.78
N GLY A 126 12.07 -5.35 17.11
CA GLY A 126 12.79 -4.31 17.86
C GLY A 126 12.00 -3.02 18.01
N ALA A 127 10.69 -3.03 17.83
CA ALA A 127 9.77 -1.88 17.95
C ALA A 127 10.15 -0.68 17.03
N ARG A 128 10.70 -0.97 15.85
CA ARG A 128 11.17 0.03 14.86
C ARG A 128 10.66 -0.23 13.44
N VAL A 129 10.27 -1.46 13.14
CA VAL A 129 9.81 -1.86 11.80
C VAL A 129 8.28 -1.78 11.73
N PRO A 130 7.70 -0.95 10.86
CA PRO A 130 6.25 -0.80 10.76
C PRO A 130 5.58 -2.07 10.20
N VAL A 131 4.32 -2.31 10.61
CA VAL A 131 3.55 -3.49 10.23
C VAL A 131 2.33 -3.08 9.40
N VAL A 132 2.25 -3.55 8.16
CA VAL A 132 1.01 -3.59 7.39
C VAL A 132 0.24 -4.84 7.80
N ALA A 133 -0.97 -4.67 8.32
CA ALA A 133 -1.83 -5.79 8.69
C ALA A 133 -2.66 -6.23 7.48
N LEU A 134 -2.39 -7.41 6.92
CA LEU A 134 -3.17 -7.99 5.83
C LEU A 134 -4.38 -8.73 6.43
N VAL A 135 -5.54 -8.11 6.28
CA VAL A 135 -6.82 -8.58 6.81
C VAL A 135 -7.56 -9.34 5.71
N GLU A 136 -7.82 -10.61 5.93
CA GLU A 136 -8.28 -11.52 4.86
C GLU A 136 -9.18 -12.65 5.37
N SER A 137 -9.81 -12.43 6.55
CA SER A 137 -10.84 -13.30 7.12
C SER A 137 -12.00 -12.49 7.70
N ALA A 138 -13.14 -13.13 7.92
CA ALA A 138 -14.30 -12.52 8.58
C ALA A 138 -13.93 -11.98 9.97
N VAL A 139 -13.18 -12.76 10.73
CA VAL A 139 -12.70 -12.37 12.07
C VAL A 139 -11.83 -11.11 12.00
N GLY A 140 -10.87 -11.07 11.08
CA GLY A 140 -10.01 -9.91 10.88
C GLY A 140 -10.78 -8.65 10.46
N ILE A 141 -11.80 -8.78 9.61
CA ILE A 141 -12.67 -7.65 9.21
C ILE A 141 -13.43 -7.10 10.41
N GLU A 142 -14.01 -7.96 11.26
CA GLU A 142 -14.74 -7.50 12.44
C GLU A 142 -13.81 -6.84 13.47
N ASN A 143 -12.58 -7.32 13.61
CA ASN A 143 -11.57 -6.77 14.52
C ASN A 143 -10.73 -5.62 13.89
N ALA A 144 -11.01 -5.17 12.67
CA ALA A 144 -10.19 -4.22 11.94
C ALA A 144 -9.88 -2.92 12.71
N THR A 145 -10.79 -2.46 13.59
CA THR A 145 -10.57 -1.26 14.41
C THR A 145 -9.57 -1.51 15.55
N GLU A 146 -9.60 -2.68 16.17
CA GLU A 146 -8.60 -3.11 17.16
C GLU A 146 -7.23 -3.22 16.50
N ILE A 147 -7.16 -3.90 15.35
CA ILE A 147 -5.95 -4.08 14.56
C ILE A 147 -5.35 -2.71 14.19
N ALA A 148 -6.18 -1.78 13.71
CA ALA A 148 -5.73 -0.44 13.31
C ALA A 148 -5.18 0.42 14.47
N ARG A 149 -5.58 0.13 15.71
CA ARG A 149 -5.11 0.83 16.91
C ARG A 149 -3.93 0.15 17.60
N ALA A 150 -3.53 -1.02 17.12
CA ALA A 150 -2.43 -1.76 17.70
C ALA A 150 -1.10 -1.00 17.54
N LYS A 151 -0.25 -1.06 18.57
CA LYS A 151 1.10 -0.47 18.48
C LYS A 151 1.89 -1.15 17.37
N GLY A 152 2.45 -0.37 16.47
CA GLY A 152 3.20 -0.86 15.31
C GLY A 152 2.36 -0.99 14.04
N ALA A 153 1.01 -0.90 14.11
CA ALA A 153 0.18 -0.84 12.94
C ALA A 153 0.51 0.40 12.09
N PHE A 154 0.77 0.19 10.81
CA PHE A 154 1.12 1.23 9.86
C PHE A 154 0.02 1.47 8.82
N ARG A 155 -0.47 0.42 8.20
CA ARG A 155 -1.61 0.43 7.28
C ARG A 155 -2.38 -0.87 7.40
N LEU A 156 -3.66 -0.86 7.05
CA LEU A 156 -4.42 -2.08 6.79
C LEU A 156 -4.32 -2.43 5.30
N ALA A 157 -4.30 -3.72 4.98
CA ALA A 157 -4.40 -4.22 3.62
C ALA A 157 -5.53 -5.25 3.54
N PHE A 158 -6.18 -5.37 2.38
CA PHE A 158 -7.27 -6.30 2.14
C PHE A 158 -6.83 -7.49 1.31
N GLY A 159 -6.78 -8.67 1.89
CA GLY A 159 -6.57 -9.93 1.18
C GLY A 159 -7.87 -10.46 0.60
N SER A 160 -8.37 -9.82 -0.46
CA SER A 160 -9.71 -10.10 -1.01
C SER A 160 -9.88 -11.53 -1.53
N GLY A 161 -8.81 -12.20 -1.93
CA GLY A 161 -8.83 -13.60 -2.36
C GLY A 161 -9.17 -14.55 -1.22
N ASP A 162 -8.41 -14.47 -0.15
CA ASP A 162 -8.56 -15.30 1.04
C ASP A 162 -9.83 -14.96 1.81
N PHE A 163 -10.18 -13.70 1.91
CA PHE A 163 -11.47 -13.28 2.47
C PHE A 163 -12.65 -13.95 1.77
N ARG A 164 -12.63 -14.03 0.44
CA ARG A 164 -13.67 -14.72 -0.32
C ARG A 164 -13.66 -16.22 -0.10
N ARG A 165 -12.49 -16.81 0.05
CA ARG A 165 -12.34 -18.25 0.38
C ARG A 165 -12.90 -18.55 1.76
N ASP A 166 -12.67 -17.68 2.76
CA ASP A 166 -13.15 -17.81 4.12
C ASP A 166 -14.67 -17.63 4.21
N THR A 167 -15.22 -16.60 3.56
CA THR A 167 -16.62 -16.21 3.70
C THR A 167 -17.56 -16.82 2.67
N GLY A 168 -17.06 -17.34 1.55
CA GLY A 168 -17.85 -17.77 0.40
C GLY A 168 -18.44 -16.62 -0.44
N MET A 169 -18.10 -15.36 -0.14
CA MET A 169 -18.59 -14.20 -0.90
C MET A 169 -18.02 -14.16 -2.32
N SER A 170 -18.80 -13.62 -3.25
CA SER A 170 -18.35 -13.40 -4.64
C SER A 170 -17.37 -12.21 -4.75
N ALA A 171 -16.76 -12.03 -5.93
CA ALA A 171 -15.90 -10.89 -6.22
C ALA A 171 -16.67 -9.60 -6.57
N ASP A 172 -18.01 -9.64 -6.57
CA ASP A 172 -18.85 -8.53 -6.98
C ASP A 172 -18.63 -7.28 -6.12
N ARG A 173 -18.79 -6.13 -6.74
CA ARG A 173 -18.62 -4.84 -6.09
C ARG A 173 -19.46 -4.72 -4.81
N GLU A 174 -20.71 -5.18 -4.85
CA GLU A 174 -21.66 -5.11 -3.74
C GLU A 174 -21.24 -6.03 -2.58
N ALA A 175 -20.84 -7.27 -2.88
CA ALA A 175 -20.36 -8.23 -1.88
C ALA A 175 -19.09 -7.72 -1.19
N MET A 176 -18.19 -7.06 -1.92
CA MET A 176 -16.92 -6.53 -1.41
C MET A 176 -17.04 -5.10 -0.84
N ALA A 177 -18.22 -4.47 -0.83
CA ALA A 177 -18.37 -3.11 -0.34
C ALA A 177 -18.21 -3.00 1.18
N TYR A 178 -18.82 -3.92 1.94
CA TYR A 178 -18.72 -3.90 3.41
C TYR A 178 -17.29 -4.07 3.92
N PRO A 179 -16.54 -5.12 3.55
CA PRO A 179 -15.17 -5.28 4.04
C PRO A 179 -14.26 -4.10 3.68
N ARG A 180 -14.36 -3.54 2.46
CA ARG A 180 -13.61 -2.32 2.09
C ARG A 180 -13.97 -1.12 2.94
N ALA A 181 -15.28 -0.84 3.10
CA ALA A 181 -15.76 0.26 3.94
C ALA A 181 -15.31 0.10 5.39
N ARG A 182 -15.38 -1.12 5.92
CA ARG A 182 -14.95 -1.44 7.29
C ARG A 182 -13.46 -1.12 7.49
N LEU A 183 -12.60 -1.53 6.56
CA LEU A 183 -11.17 -1.24 6.62
C LEU A 183 -10.88 0.27 6.52
N VAL A 184 -11.57 1.02 5.64
CA VAL A 184 -11.42 2.47 5.51
C VAL A 184 -11.82 3.19 6.80
N ILE A 185 -12.97 2.85 7.38
CA ILE A 185 -13.45 3.42 8.63
C ILE A 185 -12.48 3.09 9.77
N SER A 186 -12.02 1.83 9.86
CA SER A 186 -11.10 1.37 10.89
C SER A 186 -9.73 2.04 10.80
N SER A 187 -9.16 2.17 9.58
CA SER A 187 -7.91 2.92 9.36
C SER A 187 -8.06 4.37 9.84
N ARG A 188 -9.15 5.03 9.47
CA ARG A 188 -9.40 6.40 9.91
C ARG A 188 -9.57 6.52 11.42
N ALA A 189 -10.31 5.60 12.06
CA ALA A 189 -10.51 5.55 13.51
C ALA A 189 -9.23 5.21 14.30
N GLY A 190 -8.29 4.50 13.66
CA GLY A 190 -6.96 4.19 14.19
C GLY A 190 -5.91 5.27 13.92
N GLY A 191 -6.24 6.31 13.13
CA GLY A 191 -5.29 7.35 12.73
C GLY A 191 -4.29 6.92 11.66
N LEU A 192 -4.56 5.81 10.96
CA LEU A 192 -3.70 5.27 9.92
C LEU A 192 -3.96 5.94 8.55
N PRO A 193 -2.99 5.86 7.61
CA PRO A 193 -3.24 6.12 6.20
C PRO A 193 -4.36 5.25 5.64
N GLY A 194 -4.95 5.65 4.51
CA GLY A 194 -5.98 4.84 3.86
C GLY A 194 -5.50 3.43 3.53
N PRO A 195 -6.36 2.41 3.61
CA PRO A 195 -5.95 1.02 3.43
C PRO A 195 -5.54 0.69 1.99
N ILE A 196 -4.85 -0.45 1.85
CA ILE A 196 -4.41 -1.04 0.59
C ILE A 196 -5.48 -2.05 0.15
N ASP A 197 -6.05 -1.91 -1.05
CA ASP A 197 -7.04 -2.84 -1.60
C ASP A 197 -6.38 -4.12 -2.15
N GLY A 198 -7.15 -5.17 -2.26
CA GLY A 198 -6.74 -6.44 -2.82
C GLY A 198 -6.33 -6.36 -4.30
N PRO A 199 -5.60 -7.37 -4.80
CA PRO A 199 -5.10 -7.36 -6.15
C PRO A 199 -6.22 -7.59 -7.18
N THR A 200 -5.97 -7.15 -8.42
CA THR A 200 -6.74 -7.58 -9.59
C THR A 200 -6.01 -8.74 -10.24
N VAL A 201 -6.69 -9.88 -10.35
CA VAL A 201 -6.14 -11.07 -11.01
C VAL A 201 -6.25 -10.93 -12.54
N GLY A 202 -5.17 -11.28 -13.23
CA GLY A 202 -5.08 -11.23 -14.69
C GLY A 202 -4.37 -9.97 -15.22
N SER A 203 -4.16 -9.92 -16.54
CA SER A 203 -3.37 -8.90 -17.23
C SER A 203 -4.21 -7.85 -17.97
N SER A 204 -5.54 -7.84 -17.79
CA SER A 204 -6.43 -6.88 -18.48
C SER A 204 -6.34 -5.50 -17.84
N HIS A 205 -5.65 -4.57 -18.48
CA HIS A 205 -5.54 -3.18 -18.04
C HIS A 205 -6.90 -2.44 -17.94
N PRO A 206 -7.89 -2.64 -18.82
CA PRO A 206 -9.23 -2.08 -18.63
C PRO A 206 -9.90 -2.54 -17.33
N ILE A 207 -9.87 -3.84 -17.04
CA ILE A 207 -10.41 -4.39 -15.78
C ILE A 207 -9.64 -3.86 -14.57
N LEU A 208 -8.31 -3.79 -14.65
CA LEU A 208 -7.48 -3.23 -13.59
C LEU A 208 -7.84 -1.77 -13.31
N ARG A 209 -8.05 -0.96 -14.36
CA ARG A 209 -8.43 0.44 -14.26
C ARG A 209 -9.80 0.61 -13.58
N GLU A 210 -10.79 -0.19 -13.98
CA GLU A 210 -12.11 -0.22 -13.34
C GLU A 210 -12.03 -0.61 -11.86
N GLN A 211 -11.31 -1.68 -11.54
CA GLN A 211 -11.11 -2.14 -10.17
C GLN A 211 -10.37 -1.10 -9.32
N SER A 212 -9.37 -0.42 -9.88
CA SER A 212 -8.65 0.66 -9.19
C SER A 212 -9.53 1.90 -8.97
N ALA A 213 -10.45 2.20 -9.89
CA ALA A 213 -11.44 3.26 -9.69
C ALA A 213 -12.42 2.93 -8.54
N ILE A 214 -12.80 1.65 -8.39
CA ILE A 214 -13.57 1.18 -7.23
C ILE A 214 -12.77 1.38 -5.94
N THR A 215 -11.48 1.01 -5.92
CA THR A 215 -10.56 1.25 -4.79
C THR A 215 -10.62 2.71 -4.33
N VAL A 216 -10.46 3.66 -5.26
CA VAL A 216 -10.52 5.11 -4.98
C VAL A 216 -11.91 5.52 -4.47
N SER A 217 -12.99 5.06 -5.13
CA SER A 217 -14.37 5.41 -4.77
C SER A 217 -14.76 4.95 -3.36
N MET A 218 -14.13 3.87 -2.87
CA MET A 218 -14.32 3.35 -1.53
C MET A 218 -13.46 4.06 -0.46
N GLY A 219 -12.54 4.97 -0.87
CA GLY A 219 -11.65 5.69 0.05
C GLY A 219 -10.36 4.95 0.40
N MET A 220 -10.04 3.87 -0.29
CA MET A 220 -8.76 3.19 -0.17
C MET A 220 -7.70 3.93 -0.99
N THR A 221 -6.44 3.92 -0.56
CA THR A 221 -5.39 4.76 -1.14
C THR A 221 -4.18 3.97 -1.66
N GLY A 222 -4.27 2.66 -1.66
CA GLY A 222 -3.29 1.76 -2.23
C GLY A 222 -3.95 0.51 -2.80
N LYS A 223 -3.20 -0.24 -3.61
CA LYS A 223 -3.65 -1.51 -4.20
C LYS A 223 -2.50 -2.48 -4.34
N LEU A 224 -2.74 -3.75 -3.99
CA LEU A 224 -1.81 -4.84 -4.27
C LEU A 224 -1.74 -5.09 -5.77
N CYS A 225 -0.54 -5.31 -6.29
CA CYS A 225 -0.25 -5.66 -7.67
C CYS A 225 0.45 -7.01 -7.71
N LEU A 226 0.08 -7.86 -8.68
CA LEU A 226 0.67 -9.18 -8.89
C LEU A 226 1.72 -9.18 -10.01
N GLN A 227 1.74 -8.12 -10.83
CA GLN A 227 2.63 -7.98 -11.98
C GLN A 227 3.14 -6.53 -12.06
N ALA A 228 4.38 -6.35 -12.50
CA ALA A 228 5.01 -5.04 -12.55
C ALA A 228 4.30 -4.07 -13.52
N ASP A 229 3.73 -4.57 -14.62
CA ASP A 229 2.98 -3.77 -15.61
C ASP A 229 1.65 -3.24 -15.09
N GLN A 230 1.13 -3.76 -13.98
CA GLN A 230 -0.06 -3.23 -13.30
C GLN A 230 0.24 -1.92 -12.56
N THR A 231 1.48 -1.72 -12.11
CA THR A 231 1.82 -0.61 -11.21
C THR A 231 1.64 0.78 -11.84
N PRO A 232 1.99 1.05 -13.12
CA PRO A 232 1.73 2.34 -13.74
C PRO A 232 0.23 2.66 -13.82
N VAL A 233 -0.61 1.66 -14.11
CA VAL A 233 -2.07 1.83 -14.21
C VAL A 233 -2.67 2.17 -12.85
N VAL A 234 -2.26 1.46 -11.79
CA VAL A 234 -2.69 1.72 -10.41
C VAL A 234 -2.24 3.10 -9.96
N ASN A 235 -0.99 3.48 -10.23
CA ASN A 235 -0.45 4.78 -9.88
C ASN A 235 -1.20 5.93 -10.57
N GLU A 236 -1.54 5.77 -11.85
CA GLU A 236 -2.32 6.75 -12.58
C GLU A 236 -3.73 6.92 -11.97
N VAL A 237 -4.45 5.82 -11.74
CA VAL A 237 -5.85 5.87 -11.29
C VAL A 237 -5.99 6.36 -9.84
N ILE A 238 -5.04 6.03 -8.97
CA ILE A 238 -5.08 6.46 -7.56
C ILE A 238 -4.56 7.89 -7.36
N SER A 239 -3.87 8.45 -8.35
CA SER A 239 -3.42 9.85 -8.31
C SER A 239 -4.58 10.83 -8.54
N PRO A 240 -4.50 12.06 -8.01
CA PRO A 240 -5.41 13.12 -8.39
C PRO A 240 -5.39 13.36 -9.91
N THR A 241 -6.55 13.58 -10.51
CA THR A 241 -6.61 13.98 -11.92
C THR A 241 -6.14 15.43 -12.09
N ARG A 242 -5.74 15.82 -13.31
CA ARG A 242 -5.40 17.21 -13.60
C ARG A 242 -6.57 18.15 -13.28
N THR A 243 -7.79 17.77 -13.62
CA THR A 243 -9.00 18.53 -13.31
C THR A 243 -9.22 18.70 -11.81
N ASP A 244 -8.93 17.65 -10.99
CA ASP A 244 -8.98 17.80 -9.54
C ASP A 244 -7.93 18.80 -9.03
N VAL A 245 -6.73 18.77 -9.59
CA VAL A 245 -5.63 19.67 -9.20
C VAL A 245 -5.97 21.12 -9.59
N GLU A 246 -6.46 21.35 -10.80
CA GLU A 246 -6.91 22.66 -11.26
C GLU A 246 -8.02 23.21 -10.36
N TRP A 247 -9.06 22.42 -10.08
CA TRP A 247 -10.11 22.79 -9.15
C TRP A 247 -9.59 23.13 -7.75
N ALA A 248 -8.66 22.32 -7.24
CA ALA A 248 -8.11 22.53 -5.90
C ALA A 248 -7.29 23.82 -5.83
N TYR A 249 -6.50 24.09 -6.86
CA TYR A 249 -5.71 25.31 -7.00
C TYR A 249 -6.60 26.55 -7.03
N GLU A 250 -7.59 26.60 -7.95
CA GLU A 250 -8.55 27.71 -8.08
C GLU A 250 -9.33 27.97 -6.79
N PHE A 251 -9.77 26.88 -6.12
CA PHE A 251 -10.48 26.99 -4.85
C PHE A 251 -9.61 27.61 -3.76
N LEU A 252 -8.34 27.21 -3.66
CA LEU A 252 -7.42 27.74 -2.65
C LEU A 252 -7.08 29.21 -2.92
N GLU A 253 -6.87 29.59 -4.17
CA GLU A 253 -6.65 31.00 -4.56
C GLU A 253 -7.87 31.87 -4.21
N ASP A 254 -9.10 31.46 -4.58
CA ASP A 254 -10.34 32.17 -4.21
C ASP A 254 -10.49 32.27 -2.68
N PHE A 255 -10.18 31.20 -1.95
CA PHE A 255 -10.27 31.19 -0.49
C PHE A 255 -9.28 32.16 0.15
N ASP A 256 -8.06 32.25 -0.36
CA ASP A 256 -7.03 33.19 0.14
C ASP A 256 -7.33 34.64 -0.28
N ALA A 257 -7.77 34.87 -1.54
CA ALA A 257 -8.14 36.21 -2.05
C ALA A 257 -9.27 36.87 -1.27
N ARG A 258 -10.20 36.09 -0.73
CA ARG A 258 -11.29 36.59 0.13
C ARG A 258 -10.91 36.65 1.63
N GLY A 259 -9.63 36.60 1.95
CA GLY A 259 -9.12 36.72 3.33
C GLY A 259 -9.44 35.52 4.22
N ARG A 260 -9.63 34.32 3.61
CA ARG A 260 -9.95 33.04 4.30
C ARG A 260 -11.29 33.06 5.04
N ILE A 261 -12.22 33.91 4.59
CA ILE A 261 -13.55 34.02 5.19
C ILE A 261 -14.39 32.81 4.75
N VAL A 262 -14.98 32.10 5.72
CA VAL A 262 -15.94 31.01 5.49
C VAL A 262 -17.30 31.61 5.13
N ARG A 263 -17.85 31.29 3.95
CA ARG A 263 -19.14 31.77 3.47
C ARG A 263 -20.30 30.90 3.92
N ASP A 264 -20.06 29.58 3.94
CA ASP A 264 -21.09 28.60 4.31
C ASP A 264 -20.47 27.29 4.83
N GLY A 265 -21.33 26.36 5.26
CA GLY A 265 -20.91 25.06 5.81
C GLY A 265 -20.15 24.13 4.85
N SER A 266 -20.14 24.43 3.53
CA SER A 266 -19.41 23.63 2.54
C SER A 266 -17.95 24.06 2.37
N ASP A 267 -17.59 25.28 2.77
CA ASP A 267 -16.25 25.82 2.55
C ASP A 267 -15.14 25.03 3.29
N LEU A 268 -15.37 24.67 4.55
CA LEU A 268 -14.37 23.90 5.31
C LEU A 268 -14.13 22.47 4.79
N PRO A 269 -15.16 21.68 4.47
CA PRO A 269 -14.99 20.40 3.78
C PRO A 269 -14.26 20.53 2.44
N ARG A 270 -14.58 21.52 1.63
CA ARG A 270 -13.93 21.80 0.34
C ARG A 270 -12.48 22.20 0.53
N LEU A 271 -12.19 23.04 1.52
CA LEU A 271 -10.81 23.43 1.88
C LEU A 271 -9.96 22.22 2.26
N GLY A 272 -10.51 21.31 3.09
CA GLY A 272 -9.85 20.07 3.46
C GLY A 272 -9.56 19.19 2.24
N ARG A 273 -10.54 19.05 1.33
CA ARG A 273 -10.38 18.30 0.07
C ARG A 273 -9.33 18.93 -0.84
N ALA A 274 -9.38 20.23 -1.06
CA ALA A 274 -8.44 20.94 -1.93
C ALA A 274 -7.00 20.82 -1.42
N ARG A 275 -6.76 21.02 -0.13
CA ARG A 275 -5.44 20.82 0.49
C ARG A 275 -4.92 19.40 0.31
N LYS A 276 -5.79 18.40 0.50
CA LYS A 276 -5.40 17.00 0.32
C LYS A 276 -5.03 16.69 -1.13
N ILE A 277 -5.78 17.20 -2.11
CA ILE A 277 -5.48 17.04 -3.53
C ILE A 277 -4.12 17.67 -3.85
N MET A 278 -3.86 18.90 -3.42
CA MET A 278 -2.58 19.57 -3.66
C MET A 278 -1.39 18.83 -3.02
N GLN A 279 -1.55 18.33 -1.78
CA GLN A 279 -0.54 17.51 -1.13
C GLN A 279 -0.21 16.24 -1.95
N LEU A 280 -1.24 15.55 -2.45
CA LEU A 280 -1.05 14.34 -3.26
C LEU A 280 -0.46 14.68 -4.64
N ALA A 281 -0.91 15.77 -5.25
CA ALA A 281 -0.38 16.24 -6.53
C ALA A 281 1.12 16.55 -6.44
N GLU A 282 1.55 17.22 -5.39
CA GLU A 282 2.95 17.48 -5.10
C GLU A 282 3.74 16.17 -4.90
N ALA A 283 3.24 15.27 -4.06
CA ALA A 283 3.89 14.00 -3.76
C ALA A 283 4.07 13.13 -5.03
N PHE A 284 3.05 13.11 -5.89
CA PHE A 284 3.05 12.27 -7.11
C PHE A 284 3.56 12.99 -8.36
N GLY A 285 3.92 14.27 -8.27
CA GLY A 285 4.42 15.04 -9.41
C GLY A 285 3.34 15.36 -10.46
N VAL A 286 2.07 15.43 -10.06
CA VAL A 286 0.95 15.88 -10.91
C VAL A 286 0.88 17.41 -10.80
N LEU A 287 1.50 18.11 -11.76
CA LEU A 287 1.53 19.57 -11.75
C LEU A 287 0.23 20.17 -12.34
N PRO A 288 -0.25 21.32 -11.82
CA PRO A 288 -1.27 22.11 -12.48
C PRO A 288 -0.75 22.60 -13.84
N VAL A 289 -1.63 22.76 -14.83
CA VAL A 289 -1.27 23.43 -16.07
C VAL A 289 -1.09 24.91 -15.75
N THR A 290 0.14 25.40 -15.76
CA THR A 290 0.42 26.85 -15.73
C THR A 290 0.01 27.42 -17.09
N HIS A 291 -1.06 28.23 -17.10
CA HIS A 291 -1.45 29.05 -18.25
C HIS A 291 -0.58 30.29 -18.36
#